data_14453893f4a58edd5122df008e488206
#
_entry.id   14453893f4a58edd5122df008e488206
#
_cell.length_a   1.000
_cell.length_b   1.000
_cell.length_c   1.000
_cell.angle_alpha   90.00
_cell.angle_beta   90.00
_cell.angle_gamma   90.00
#
_symmetry.space_group_name_H-M   'P 1'
#
loop_
_entity.id
_entity.type
_entity.pdbx_description
1 polymer ?
#
loop_
_entity_poly.entity_id
_entity_poly.type
_entity_poly.pdbx_seq_one_letter_code
_entity_poly.pdbx_strand_id
1 'polypeptide(L)'
;MIKKRFLTGAMALAMSMMMITGCASGNGSSDSGTTVTTVQENKQEEATTQTVSESASETTTDTTNETEAQQEKVVASSVAVVQILDALGIPMVGVPTSSYELPESVADAARIGNPMSPDMEVITSLEPDVIVSVDSLSDELKDSFEGTGAESVFVNLSSYDGLKESINQLGERFGAQDKAAEVLEGFDKKEAEVEKEIEGKEGPSVLIIFGAGSSFMVCSEDTYVGDLAKRVGAVNIIQDAPAAFSPVDMEYLASCNPEYILFMAHANPEESLEAFKTEFESNEAWQNFDAVKNDKVIALPTGYFGMSANLQAADALWQLVTILYGTEG
;
A
#
# COMPACT_ATOMS: atom_id res chain seq x y z
N MET A 1 -25.17 -30.47 12.16
CA MET A 1 -25.63 -29.84 10.91
C MET A 1 -25.62 -28.33 11.14
N ILE A 2 -24.48 -27.68 10.97
CA ILE A 2 -24.34 -26.24 11.18
C ILE A 2 -24.71 -25.56 9.87
N LYS A 3 -25.77 -24.77 9.88
CA LYS A 3 -26.24 -24.02 8.70
C LYS A 3 -25.29 -22.85 8.43
N LYS A 4 -24.65 -22.88 7.27
CA LYS A 4 -23.83 -21.81 6.68
C LYS A 4 -24.59 -20.47 6.71
N ARG A 5 -24.07 -19.51 7.48
CA ARG A 5 -24.38 -18.09 7.30
C ARG A 5 -23.09 -17.29 7.53
N PHE A 6 -22.20 -17.34 6.53
CA PHE A 6 -21.19 -16.29 6.40
C PHE A 6 -21.88 -15.11 5.70
N LEU A 7 -21.91 -13.98 6.34
CA LEU A 7 -22.45 -12.74 5.75
C LEU A 7 -21.45 -12.25 4.71
N THR A 8 -21.63 -12.70 3.45
CA THR A 8 -20.93 -12.17 2.30
C THR A 8 -21.65 -10.91 1.85
N GLY A 9 -21.09 -9.76 2.13
CA GLY A 9 -21.46 -8.52 1.48
C GLY A 9 -21.04 -8.58 0.00
N ALA A 10 -21.92 -9.12 -0.85
CA ALA A 10 -21.70 -9.14 -2.28
C ALA A 10 -22.13 -7.81 -2.87
N MET A 11 -21.17 -6.95 -3.16
CA MET A 11 -21.37 -5.80 -4.05
C MET A 11 -21.33 -6.33 -5.48
N ALA A 12 -22.51 -6.41 -6.12
CA ALA A 12 -22.67 -6.87 -7.49
C ALA A 12 -22.14 -5.82 -8.47
N LEU A 13 -20.98 -6.06 -9.04
CA LEU A 13 -20.48 -5.30 -10.19
C LEU A 13 -20.99 -6.00 -11.46
N ALA A 14 -21.90 -5.35 -12.19
CA ALA A 14 -22.42 -5.81 -13.46
C ALA A 14 -21.35 -5.63 -14.56
N MET A 15 -20.67 -6.69 -14.96
CA MET A 15 -19.82 -6.72 -16.15
C MET A 15 -20.66 -7.01 -17.38
N SER A 16 -20.76 -6.04 -18.28
CA SER A 16 -21.33 -6.17 -19.62
C SER A 16 -20.33 -6.89 -20.53
N MET A 17 -20.66 -8.09 -20.95
CA MET A 17 -19.87 -8.95 -21.83
C MET A 17 -20.21 -8.63 -23.28
N MET A 18 -19.29 -8.06 -24.04
CA MET A 18 -19.38 -7.92 -25.50
C MET A 18 -18.53 -9.03 -26.14
N MET A 19 -19.22 -10.02 -26.73
CA MET A 19 -18.60 -11.03 -27.59
C MET A 19 -18.33 -10.43 -28.97
N ILE A 20 -17.12 -10.59 -29.47
CA ILE A 20 -16.83 -10.51 -30.91
C ILE A 20 -16.11 -11.80 -31.30
N THR A 21 -16.84 -12.60 -32.11
CA THR A 21 -16.35 -13.76 -32.82
C THR A 21 -15.58 -13.36 -34.06
N GLY A 22 -14.45 -14.00 -34.34
CA GLY A 22 -13.72 -13.89 -35.61
C GLY A 22 -12.69 -15.01 -35.76
N CYS A 23 -13.06 -16.04 -36.50
CA CYS A 23 -12.16 -17.11 -36.97
C CYS A 23 -11.21 -16.61 -38.06
N ALA A 24 -10.00 -17.13 -38.13
CA ALA A 24 -9.48 -17.91 -39.25
C ALA A 24 -8.01 -18.32 -39.12
N SER A 25 -7.80 -19.54 -39.54
CA SER A 25 -6.58 -20.34 -39.68
C SER A 25 -5.47 -19.73 -40.54
N GLY A 26 -4.24 -20.22 -40.30
CA GLY A 26 -3.14 -20.10 -41.27
C GLY A 26 -1.80 -20.62 -40.73
N ASN A 27 -1.52 -21.85 -41.09
CA ASN A 27 -0.31 -22.64 -40.85
C ASN A 27 0.84 -22.18 -41.77
N GLY A 28 2.11 -22.29 -41.37
CA GLY A 28 3.23 -22.16 -42.28
C GLY A 28 4.61 -22.05 -41.61
N SER A 29 5.33 -23.11 -41.69
CA SER A 29 6.69 -23.40 -41.22
C SER A 29 7.82 -22.70 -41.98
N SER A 30 9.00 -22.67 -41.28
CA SER A 30 10.40 -22.81 -41.72
C SER A 30 11.03 -21.70 -42.59
N ASP A 31 12.16 -21.23 -42.28
CA ASP A 31 13.53 -21.73 -42.33
C ASP A 31 14.52 -20.60 -42.66
N SER A 32 15.66 -20.69 -42.04
CA SER A 32 17.01 -20.25 -42.36
C SER A 32 17.34 -19.18 -43.41
N GLY A 33 18.25 -18.31 -43.04
CA GLY A 33 19.12 -17.63 -44.02
C GLY A 33 19.96 -16.47 -43.52
N THR A 34 21.13 -16.78 -43.01
CA THR A 34 22.32 -15.92 -42.88
C THR A 34 22.63 -15.17 -44.15
N THR A 35 22.96 -13.88 -44.09
CA THR A 35 24.12 -13.33 -44.86
C THR A 35 24.51 -11.94 -44.39
N VAL A 36 25.79 -11.81 -44.09
CA VAL A 36 26.64 -10.63 -43.84
C VAL A 36 26.93 -9.89 -45.13
N THR A 37 27.09 -8.57 -45.10
CA THR A 37 28.06 -7.77 -45.88
C THR A 37 27.86 -6.26 -45.59
N THR A 38 28.64 -5.62 -44.79
CA THR A 38 29.89 -4.87 -45.03
C THR A 38 29.81 -3.58 -45.90
N VAL A 39 30.17 -2.45 -45.25
CA VAL A 39 31.13 -1.37 -45.61
C VAL A 39 30.74 -0.29 -46.62
N GLN A 40 30.90 0.93 -46.23
CA GLN A 40 31.77 2.09 -46.67
C GLN A 40 31.03 3.41 -46.55
N GLU A 41 31.42 4.35 -45.67
CA GLU A 41 32.51 5.34 -45.77
C GLU A 41 32.48 6.28 -46.98
N ASN A 42 32.28 7.59 -46.71
CA ASN A 42 33.05 8.75 -47.23
C ASN A 42 32.35 10.05 -46.77
N LYS A 43 32.98 10.87 -46.00
CA LYS A 43 34.07 11.83 -46.12
C LYS A 43 33.73 13.11 -46.88
N GLN A 44 33.90 14.22 -46.12
CA GLN A 44 34.55 15.51 -46.42
C GLN A 44 33.82 16.51 -47.32
N GLU A 45 33.75 17.69 -46.96
CA GLU A 45 34.53 18.97 -46.81
C GLU A 45 33.68 20.11 -47.40
N GLU A 46 33.66 21.32 -47.12
CA GLU A 46 34.56 22.34 -46.59
C GLU A 46 33.81 23.68 -46.39
N ALA A 47 34.36 24.50 -45.56
CA ALA A 47 34.12 25.86 -45.18
C ALA A 47 33.83 26.87 -46.29
N THR A 48 33.12 27.96 -45.99
CA THR A 48 33.52 29.30 -46.33
C THR A 48 32.91 30.35 -45.39
N THR A 49 33.78 31.13 -44.83
CA THR A 49 33.60 32.34 -44.03
C THR A 49 33.15 33.50 -44.91
N GLN A 50 32.24 34.35 -44.44
CA GLN A 50 32.38 35.81 -44.64
C GLN A 50 31.55 36.61 -43.62
N THR A 51 32.27 37.55 -43.06
CA THR A 51 32.03 38.63 -42.12
C THR A 51 31.26 39.79 -42.74
N VAL A 52 30.56 40.56 -41.89
CA VAL A 52 30.51 42.03 -41.71
C VAL A 52 29.08 42.52 -41.46
N SER A 53 28.80 43.03 -40.38
CA SER A 53 28.72 44.37 -39.78
C SER A 53 27.36 44.78 -39.28
N GLU A 54 27.29 44.97 -37.99
CA GLU A 54 26.78 46.11 -37.22
C GLU A 54 25.45 46.78 -37.60
N SER A 55 24.46 46.64 -36.72
CA SER A 55 23.70 47.80 -36.21
C SER A 55 23.00 47.49 -34.88
N ALA A 56 23.26 48.26 -33.89
CA ALA A 56 22.70 48.24 -32.58
C ALA A 56 21.21 48.61 -32.57
N SER A 57 20.40 47.84 -31.89
CA SER A 57 19.16 48.35 -31.29
C SER A 57 18.96 47.64 -29.94
N GLU A 58 19.14 48.40 -28.87
CA GLU A 58 18.83 48.01 -27.51
C GLU A 58 17.34 47.73 -27.42
N THR A 59 17.00 46.46 -27.15
CA THR A 59 15.73 46.09 -26.60
C THR A 59 16.04 45.30 -25.35
N THR A 60 15.82 45.93 -24.21
CA THR A 60 15.80 45.32 -22.89
C THR A 60 14.75 44.21 -22.88
N THR A 61 15.18 43.00 -23.13
CA THR A 61 14.39 41.81 -22.84
C THR A 61 14.73 41.44 -21.41
N ASP A 62 13.76 41.69 -20.55
CA ASP A 62 13.71 41.15 -19.19
C ASP A 62 13.68 39.63 -19.32
N THR A 63 14.87 39.03 -19.24
CA THR A 63 15.00 37.58 -19.18
C THR A 63 14.72 37.19 -17.72
N THR A 64 13.46 36.98 -17.41
CA THR A 64 13.09 36.15 -16.28
C THR A 64 13.73 34.79 -16.54
N ASN A 65 14.88 34.55 -15.93
CA ASN A 65 15.41 33.22 -15.68
C ASN A 65 14.43 32.52 -14.75
N GLU A 66 13.35 31.95 -15.29
CA GLU A 66 12.70 30.81 -14.67
C GLU A 66 13.73 29.69 -14.79
N THR A 67 14.54 29.53 -13.75
CA THR A 67 15.21 28.28 -13.45
C THR A 67 14.05 27.28 -13.32
N GLU A 68 13.79 26.47 -14.34
CA GLU A 68 12.97 25.28 -14.19
C GLU A 68 13.60 24.52 -13.01
N ALA A 69 12.96 24.59 -11.84
CA ALA A 69 13.36 23.78 -10.71
C ALA A 69 13.22 22.34 -11.19
N GLN A 70 14.34 21.67 -11.36
CA GLN A 70 14.40 20.29 -11.81
C GLN A 70 13.59 19.47 -10.80
N GLN A 71 12.49 18.89 -11.25
CA GLN A 71 11.57 18.17 -10.38
C GLN A 71 12.29 16.94 -9.81
N GLU A 72 12.30 16.80 -8.49
CA GLU A 72 12.92 15.64 -7.83
C GLU A 72 12.34 14.34 -8.36
N LYS A 73 13.20 13.38 -8.65
CA LYS A 73 12.84 12.02 -9.04
C LYS A 73 12.56 11.20 -7.79
N VAL A 74 11.30 10.96 -7.49
CA VAL A 74 10.87 10.25 -6.28
C VAL A 74 10.52 8.80 -6.62
N VAL A 75 11.03 7.88 -5.83
CA VAL A 75 10.68 6.46 -5.85
C VAL A 75 9.89 6.12 -4.58
N ALA A 76 8.72 5.50 -4.73
CA ALA A 76 7.92 4.97 -3.63
C ALA A 76 8.06 3.44 -3.57
N SER A 77 8.46 2.87 -2.44
CA SER A 77 8.74 1.44 -2.34
C SER A 77 7.55 0.58 -1.93
N SER A 78 6.42 1.17 -1.47
CA SER A 78 5.22 0.43 -1.07
C SER A 78 3.94 1.10 -1.57
N VAL A 79 2.85 0.32 -1.67
CA VAL A 79 1.54 0.83 -2.14
C VAL A 79 1.01 1.95 -1.24
N ALA A 80 1.14 1.81 0.08
CA ALA A 80 0.69 2.84 1.01
C ALA A 80 1.46 4.15 0.83
N VAL A 81 2.77 4.09 0.61
CA VAL A 81 3.59 5.27 0.30
C VAL A 81 3.17 5.90 -1.03
N VAL A 82 2.91 5.09 -2.07
CA VAL A 82 2.38 5.61 -3.37
C VAL A 82 1.10 6.39 -3.16
N GLN A 83 0.15 5.86 -2.39
CA GLN A 83 -1.12 6.53 -2.12
C GLN A 83 -0.94 7.85 -1.38
N ILE A 84 -0.05 7.90 -0.38
CA ILE A 84 0.22 9.13 0.37
C ILE A 84 0.86 10.18 -0.53
N LEU A 85 1.90 9.83 -1.29
CA LEU A 85 2.58 10.76 -2.21
C LEU A 85 1.64 11.26 -3.31
N ASP A 86 0.77 10.40 -3.85
CA ASP A 86 -0.25 10.77 -4.82
C ASP A 86 -1.24 11.80 -4.25
N ALA A 87 -1.76 11.55 -3.04
CA ALA A 87 -2.65 12.49 -2.35
C ALA A 87 -1.99 13.84 -2.08
N LEU A 88 -0.69 13.84 -1.80
CA LEU A 88 0.11 15.06 -1.67
C LEU A 88 0.45 15.71 -3.03
N GLY A 89 0.15 15.04 -4.14
CA GLY A 89 0.44 15.51 -5.49
C GLY A 89 1.92 15.46 -5.86
N ILE A 90 2.67 14.55 -5.25
CA ILE A 90 4.10 14.33 -5.51
C ILE A 90 4.25 13.31 -6.63
N PRO A 91 4.82 13.66 -7.77
CA PRO A 91 5.02 12.73 -8.86
C PRO A 91 6.12 11.72 -8.56
N MET A 92 5.93 10.49 -9.02
CA MET A 92 6.84 9.37 -8.76
C MET A 92 7.35 8.79 -10.07
N VAL A 93 8.66 8.50 -10.13
CA VAL A 93 9.30 7.85 -11.29
C VAL A 93 9.38 6.33 -11.14
N GLY A 94 9.27 5.81 -9.92
CA GLY A 94 9.28 4.38 -9.61
C GLY A 94 8.29 4.02 -8.51
N VAL A 95 7.56 2.90 -8.69
CA VAL A 95 6.54 2.41 -7.77
C VAL A 95 6.58 0.87 -7.69
N PRO A 96 6.08 0.25 -6.60
CA PRO A 96 6.15 -1.20 -6.45
C PRO A 96 5.30 -1.94 -7.50
N THR A 97 5.65 -3.21 -7.74
CA THR A 97 4.76 -4.16 -8.38
C THR A 97 3.73 -4.63 -7.35
N SER A 98 2.46 -4.51 -7.67
CA SER A 98 1.37 -4.83 -6.75
C SER A 98 0.19 -5.47 -7.47
N SER A 99 -0.55 -6.34 -6.77
CA SER A 99 -1.87 -6.83 -7.18
C SER A 99 -2.99 -5.84 -6.81
N TYR A 100 -2.71 -4.86 -5.95
CA TYR A 100 -3.62 -3.77 -5.66
C TYR A 100 -3.55 -2.72 -6.76
N GLU A 101 -4.67 -2.09 -7.06
CA GLU A 101 -4.74 -1.00 -8.01
C GLU A 101 -3.96 0.22 -7.50
N LEU A 102 -3.10 0.76 -8.35
CA LEU A 102 -2.34 1.97 -8.07
C LEU A 102 -3.03 3.19 -8.72
N PRO A 103 -2.81 4.40 -8.20
CA PRO A 103 -3.35 5.62 -8.80
C PRO A 103 -2.97 5.77 -10.28
N GLU A 104 -3.86 6.36 -11.07
CA GLU A 104 -3.63 6.61 -12.51
C GLU A 104 -2.42 7.53 -12.75
N SER A 105 -2.13 8.44 -11.81
CA SER A 105 -0.99 9.34 -11.84
C SER A 105 0.37 8.64 -11.98
N VAL A 106 0.46 7.35 -11.58
CA VAL A 106 1.67 6.54 -11.65
C VAL A 106 1.61 5.43 -12.70
N ALA A 107 0.71 5.55 -13.69
CA ALA A 107 0.56 4.54 -14.74
C ALA A 107 1.86 4.32 -15.52
N ASP A 108 2.59 5.40 -15.80
CA ASP A 108 3.84 5.40 -16.56
C ASP A 108 5.10 5.23 -15.69
N ALA A 109 4.96 5.18 -14.36
CA ALA A 109 6.10 4.97 -13.46
C ALA A 109 6.69 3.56 -13.60
N ALA A 110 8.02 3.47 -13.49
CA ALA A 110 8.73 2.19 -13.55
C ALA A 110 8.29 1.27 -12.39
N ARG A 111 8.19 -0.03 -12.67
CA ARG A 111 7.88 -1.03 -11.65
C ARG A 111 9.15 -1.55 -11.01
N ILE A 112 9.37 -1.21 -9.75
CA ILE A 112 10.58 -1.52 -8.99
C ILE A 112 10.54 -2.88 -8.25
N GLY A 113 9.57 -3.74 -8.54
CA GLY A 113 9.45 -5.07 -7.92
C GLY A 113 8.70 -5.09 -6.60
N ASN A 114 8.96 -6.10 -5.79
CA ASN A 114 8.29 -6.34 -4.51
C ASN A 114 8.81 -5.37 -3.43
N PRO A 115 7.96 -4.79 -2.58
CA PRO A 115 8.38 -3.91 -1.49
C PRO A 115 9.45 -4.47 -0.55
N MET A 116 9.39 -5.78 -0.23
CA MET A 116 10.36 -6.43 0.66
C MET A 116 11.69 -6.80 -0.04
N SER A 117 11.71 -6.82 -1.37
CA SER A 117 12.89 -7.13 -2.17
C SER A 117 12.79 -6.38 -3.49
N PRO A 118 12.99 -5.06 -3.47
CA PRO A 118 12.89 -4.23 -4.66
C PRO A 118 14.05 -4.51 -5.63
N ASP A 119 13.78 -4.27 -6.91
CA ASP A 119 14.78 -4.38 -7.97
C ASP A 119 15.72 -3.17 -7.94
N MET A 120 16.88 -3.35 -7.32
CA MET A 120 17.87 -2.29 -7.14
C MET A 120 18.52 -1.86 -8.46
N GLU A 121 18.53 -2.72 -9.50
CA GLU A 121 19.01 -2.32 -10.82
C GLU A 121 18.06 -1.33 -11.47
N VAL A 122 16.75 -1.61 -11.39
CA VAL A 122 15.71 -0.67 -11.87
C VAL A 122 15.79 0.64 -11.09
N ILE A 123 15.80 0.59 -9.74
CA ILE A 123 15.89 1.80 -8.91
C ILE A 123 17.10 2.64 -9.28
N THR A 124 18.28 2.03 -9.37
CA THR A 124 19.52 2.75 -9.71
C THR A 124 19.44 3.35 -11.11
N SER A 125 18.82 2.68 -12.08
CA SER A 125 18.67 3.18 -13.45
C SER A 125 17.77 4.41 -13.56
N LEU A 126 16.87 4.61 -12.59
CA LEU A 126 16.02 5.80 -12.51
C LEU A 126 16.78 7.03 -12.02
N GLU A 127 17.96 6.85 -11.42
CA GLU A 127 18.75 7.92 -10.79
C GLU A 127 17.87 8.76 -9.85
N PRO A 128 17.24 8.15 -8.82
CA PRO A 128 16.34 8.87 -7.93
C PRO A 128 17.08 9.87 -7.07
N ASP A 129 16.41 10.99 -6.77
CA ASP A 129 16.88 11.95 -5.76
C ASP A 129 16.42 11.50 -4.36
N VAL A 130 15.21 10.91 -4.27
CA VAL A 130 14.60 10.46 -3.02
C VAL A 130 13.93 9.10 -3.19
N ILE A 131 14.14 8.22 -2.21
CA ILE A 131 13.43 6.94 -2.08
C ILE A 131 12.63 7.00 -0.78
N VAL A 132 11.30 6.86 -0.88
CA VAL A 132 10.40 6.82 0.28
C VAL A 132 9.97 5.38 0.54
N SER A 133 10.18 4.90 1.77
CA SER A 133 9.86 3.53 2.19
C SER A 133 9.19 3.53 3.56
N VAL A 134 8.75 2.35 4.02
CA VAL A 134 8.20 2.16 5.36
C VAL A 134 9.30 1.79 6.35
N ASP A 135 9.21 2.30 7.57
CA ASP A 135 10.20 2.09 8.63
C ASP A 135 10.35 0.62 9.04
N SER A 136 9.27 -0.17 8.93
CA SER A 136 9.30 -1.61 9.18
C SER A 136 10.23 -2.42 8.25
N LEU A 137 10.70 -1.81 7.16
CA LEU A 137 11.67 -2.39 6.22
C LEU A 137 13.03 -1.67 6.25
N SER A 138 13.23 -0.74 7.22
CA SER A 138 14.44 0.08 7.25
C SER A 138 15.71 -0.74 7.51
N ASP A 139 15.65 -1.72 8.40
CA ASP A 139 16.80 -2.57 8.74
C ASP A 139 17.29 -3.40 7.54
N GLU A 140 16.37 -3.81 6.65
CA GLU A 140 16.68 -4.62 5.48
C GLU A 140 17.08 -3.79 4.26
N LEU A 141 16.51 -2.60 4.08
CA LEU A 141 16.61 -1.86 2.82
C LEU A 141 17.50 -0.63 2.87
N LYS A 142 17.79 -0.09 4.05
CA LYS A 142 18.52 1.17 4.22
C LYS A 142 19.87 1.17 3.50
N ASP A 143 20.70 0.16 3.75
CA ASP A 143 22.04 0.07 3.15
C ASP A 143 21.97 -0.03 1.61
N SER A 144 20.96 -0.73 1.10
CA SER A 144 20.73 -0.89 -0.35
C SER A 144 20.31 0.43 -1.00
N PHE A 145 19.44 1.19 -0.34
CA PHE A 145 18.99 2.50 -0.83
C PHE A 145 20.11 3.55 -0.75
N GLU A 146 20.87 3.58 0.34
CA GLU A 146 22.04 4.46 0.46
C GLU A 146 23.08 4.18 -0.64
N GLY A 147 23.18 2.93 -1.08
CA GLY A 147 24.04 2.51 -2.21
C GLY A 147 23.67 3.16 -3.55
N THR A 148 22.45 3.68 -3.72
CA THR A 148 22.02 4.41 -4.94
C THR A 148 22.49 5.86 -4.96
N GLY A 149 22.86 6.42 -3.82
CA GLY A 149 23.16 7.84 -3.63
C GLY A 149 21.94 8.74 -3.42
N ALA A 150 20.73 8.17 -3.44
CA ALA A 150 19.47 8.90 -3.15
C ALA A 150 19.30 9.15 -1.64
N GLU A 151 18.56 10.20 -1.29
CA GLU A 151 18.06 10.37 0.07
C GLU A 151 17.04 9.26 0.38
N SER A 152 17.16 8.58 1.52
CA SER A 152 16.23 7.56 1.97
C SER A 152 15.35 8.12 3.08
N VAL A 153 14.04 8.18 2.84
CA VAL A 153 13.02 8.63 3.80
C VAL A 153 12.19 7.44 4.24
N PHE A 154 12.22 7.12 5.52
CA PHE A 154 11.41 6.06 6.10
C PHE A 154 10.26 6.66 6.90
N VAL A 155 9.04 6.16 6.65
CA VAL A 155 7.81 6.65 7.28
C VAL A 155 7.17 5.55 8.14
N ASN A 156 6.62 5.94 9.28
CA ASN A 156 5.96 5.02 10.20
C ASN A 156 4.50 4.80 9.79
N LEU A 157 4.20 3.62 9.29
CA LEU A 157 2.85 3.21 8.94
C LEU A 157 2.34 2.04 9.81
N SER A 158 2.93 1.83 10.99
CA SER A 158 2.52 0.77 11.93
C SER A 158 1.34 1.16 12.81
N SER A 159 0.95 2.44 12.82
CA SER A 159 -0.16 2.97 13.61
C SER A 159 -0.89 4.11 12.90
N TYR A 160 -2.06 4.46 13.40
CA TYR A 160 -2.86 5.57 12.90
C TYR A 160 -2.14 6.93 13.10
N ASP A 161 -1.55 7.16 14.29
CA ASP A 161 -0.79 8.37 14.55
C ASP A 161 0.48 8.43 13.70
N GLY A 162 1.19 7.30 13.56
CA GLY A 162 2.36 7.21 12.70
C GLY A 162 2.05 7.57 11.25
N LEU A 163 0.87 7.15 10.73
CA LEU A 163 0.39 7.58 9.42
C LEU A 163 0.19 9.10 9.35
N LYS A 164 -0.50 9.70 10.34
CA LYS A 164 -0.73 11.17 10.38
C LYS A 164 0.59 11.95 10.44
N GLU A 165 1.54 11.49 11.25
CA GLU A 165 2.89 12.05 11.33
C GLU A 165 3.64 11.91 10.00
N SER A 166 3.53 10.76 9.35
CA SER A 166 4.15 10.50 8.05
C SER A 166 3.59 11.40 6.93
N ILE A 167 2.28 11.65 6.92
CA ILE A 167 1.65 12.59 5.98
C ILE A 167 2.21 14.00 6.19
N ASN A 168 2.33 14.47 7.45
CA ASN A 168 2.94 15.75 7.77
C ASN A 168 4.41 15.81 7.35
N GLN A 169 5.20 14.79 7.71
CA GLN A 169 6.62 14.70 7.37
C GLN A 169 6.84 14.79 5.85
N LEU A 170 6.08 14.03 5.07
CA LEU A 170 6.16 14.06 3.61
C LEU A 170 5.67 15.39 3.04
N GLY A 171 4.60 15.97 3.60
CA GLY A 171 4.12 17.30 3.25
C GLY A 171 5.19 18.38 3.45
N GLU A 172 5.90 18.37 4.58
CA GLU A 172 7.00 19.28 4.86
C GLU A 172 8.20 19.04 3.92
N ARG A 173 8.60 17.76 3.75
CA ARG A 173 9.75 17.38 2.91
C ARG A 173 9.59 17.82 1.46
N PHE A 174 8.38 17.71 0.91
CA PHE A 174 8.12 18.02 -0.49
C PHE A 174 7.41 19.38 -0.72
N GLY A 175 7.25 20.21 0.30
CA GLY A 175 6.59 21.50 0.17
C GLY A 175 5.08 21.42 -0.12
N ALA A 176 4.42 20.33 0.29
CA ALA A 176 3.00 20.05 0.07
C ALA A 176 2.16 20.17 1.37
N GLN A 177 2.52 21.08 2.27
CA GLN A 177 1.91 21.22 3.60
C GLN A 177 0.40 21.49 3.53
N ASP A 178 -0.05 22.29 2.56
CA ASP A 178 -1.48 22.60 2.40
C ASP A 178 -2.29 21.33 2.07
N LYS A 179 -1.75 20.47 1.21
CA LYS A 179 -2.39 19.19 0.87
C LYS A 179 -2.35 18.20 2.02
N ALA A 180 -1.24 18.14 2.76
CA ALA A 180 -1.14 17.34 3.97
C ALA A 180 -2.19 17.75 5.00
N ALA A 181 -2.37 19.07 5.22
CA ALA A 181 -3.39 19.60 6.12
C ALA A 181 -4.81 19.23 5.67
N GLU A 182 -5.11 19.31 4.36
CA GLU A 182 -6.42 18.90 3.80
C GLU A 182 -6.71 17.42 4.06
N VAL A 183 -5.73 16.53 3.82
CA VAL A 183 -5.87 15.09 4.09
C VAL A 183 -6.11 14.85 5.57
N LEU A 184 -5.32 15.49 6.45
CA LEU A 184 -5.40 15.31 7.90
C LEU A 184 -6.71 15.87 8.51
N GLU A 185 -7.26 16.95 7.97
CA GLU A 185 -8.58 17.44 8.39
C GLU A 185 -9.69 16.39 8.17
N GLY A 186 -9.59 15.64 7.08
CA GLY A 186 -10.48 14.49 6.82
C GLY A 186 -10.36 13.40 7.86
N PHE A 187 -9.14 13.09 8.29
CA PHE A 187 -8.86 12.12 9.35
C PHE A 187 -9.42 12.58 10.70
N ASP A 188 -9.12 13.80 11.11
CA ASP A 188 -9.54 14.37 12.39
C ASP A 188 -11.08 14.41 12.52
N LYS A 189 -11.76 14.75 11.42
CA LYS A 189 -13.22 14.76 11.40
C LYS A 189 -13.81 13.37 11.63
N LYS A 190 -13.32 12.37 10.92
CA LYS A 190 -13.81 10.98 11.08
C LYS A 190 -13.46 10.39 12.44
N GLU A 191 -12.27 10.68 12.96
CA GLU A 191 -11.85 10.28 14.30
C GLU A 191 -12.81 10.85 15.36
N ALA A 192 -13.15 12.12 15.29
CA ALA A 192 -14.11 12.74 16.20
C ALA A 192 -15.55 12.15 16.09
N GLU A 193 -15.96 11.73 14.89
CA GLU A 193 -17.24 11.03 14.68
C GLU A 193 -17.20 9.64 15.37
N VAL A 194 -16.08 8.90 15.22
CA VAL A 194 -15.86 7.60 15.87
C VAL A 194 -15.86 7.73 17.40
N GLU A 195 -15.08 8.68 17.94
CA GLU A 195 -15.03 8.91 19.39
C GLU A 195 -16.41 9.17 19.99
N LYS A 196 -17.20 10.01 19.31
CA LYS A 196 -18.58 10.30 19.72
C LYS A 196 -19.47 9.06 19.67
N GLU A 197 -19.31 8.21 18.66
CA GLU A 197 -20.13 7.01 18.50
C GLU A 197 -19.86 5.97 19.58
N ILE A 198 -18.60 5.85 20.03
CA ILE A 198 -18.22 4.86 21.07
C ILE A 198 -18.31 5.44 22.48
N GLU A 199 -18.64 6.71 22.66
CA GLU A 199 -18.71 7.35 23.97
C GLU A 199 -19.64 6.59 24.92
N GLY A 200 -19.09 6.18 26.07
CA GLY A 200 -19.84 5.44 27.10
C GLY A 200 -20.17 3.99 26.77
N LYS A 201 -19.69 3.46 25.63
CA LYS A 201 -19.80 2.03 25.30
C LYS A 201 -18.63 1.27 25.92
N GLU A 202 -18.90 0.07 26.41
CA GLU A 202 -17.85 -0.86 26.85
C GLU A 202 -17.29 -1.59 25.63
N GLY A 203 -15.97 -1.58 25.47
CA GLY A 203 -15.31 -2.18 24.33
C GLY A 203 -15.21 -3.70 24.45
N PRO A 204 -15.52 -4.45 23.40
CA PRO A 204 -15.41 -5.90 23.41
C PRO A 204 -13.95 -6.35 23.37
N SER A 205 -13.69 -7.58 23.89
CA SER A 205 -12.40 -8.23 23.72
C SER A 205 -12.26 -8.82 22.32
N VAL A 206 -11.11 -8.62 21.70
CA VAL A 206 -10.83 -9.05 20.31
C VAL A 206 -9.55 -9.87 20.22
N LEU A 207 -9.54 -10.89 19.37
CA LEU A 207 -8.36 -11.55 18.85
C LEU A 207 -8.21 -11.16 17.38
N ILE A 208 -7.06 -10.63 17.00
CA ILE A 208 -6.76 -10.30 15.61
C ILE A 208 -5.80 -11.34 15.05
N ILE A 209 -6.21 -12.00 13.96
CA ILE A 209 -5.42 -13.03 13.27
C ILE A 209 -5.00 -12.50 11.91
N PHE A 210 -3.71 -12.54 11.65
CA PHE A 210 -3.11 -12.26 10.35
C PHE A 210 -2.94 -13.57 9.57
N GLY A 211 -3.38 -13.60 8.32
CA GLY A 211 -3.22 -14.72 7.40
C GLY A 211 -2.44 -14.34 6.16
N ALA A 212 -1.40 -15.12 5.84
CA ALA A 212 -0.64 -15.04 4.60
C ALA A 212 -0.53 -16.45 3.98
N GLY A 213 -1.34 -16.72 2.97
CA GLY A 213 -1.52 -18.08 2.44
C GLY A 213 -2.05 -19.02 3.53
N SER A 214 -1.33 -20.10 3.82
CA SER A 214 -1.69 -21.09 4.86
C SER A 214 -1.05 -20.81 6.24
N SER A 215 -0.32 -19.70 6.39
CA SER A 215 0.32 -19.33 7.66
C SER A 215 -0.54 -18.32 8.42
N PHE A 216 -0.67 -18.53 9.73
CA PHE A 216 -1.44 -17.66 10.62
C PHE A 216 -0.58 -17.19 11.78
N MET A 217 -0.74 -15.92 12.14
CA MET A 217 -0.12 -15.29 13.29
C MET A 217 -1.16 -14.48 14.05
N VAL A 218 -0.95 -14.26 15.35
CA VAL A 218 -1.74 -13.30 16.12
C VAL A 218 -1.09 -11.93 16.08
N CYS A 219 -1.91 -10.90 16.03
CA CYS A 219 -1.50 -9.51 16.02
C CYS A 219 -1.59 -8.92 17.43
N SER A 220 -0.52 -8.27 17.90
CA SER A 220 -0.53 -7.50 19.14
C SER A 220 -1.16 -6.11 18.93
N GLU A 221 -1.26 -5.32 20.00
CA GLU A 221 -1.69 -3.93 19.95
C GLU A 221 -0.70 -3.01 19.21
N ASP A 222 0.54 -3.45 18.99
CA ASP A 222 1.57 -2.72 18.26
C ASP A 222 1.48 -2.86 16.73
N THR A 223 0.48 -3.61 16.22
CA THR A 223 0.17 -3.65 14.79
C THR A 223 -0.79 -2.53 14.42
N TYR A 224 -0.81 -2.12 13.16
CA TYR A 224 -1.78 -1.13 12.65
C TYR A 224 -3.23 -1.50 13.00
N VAL A 225 -3.64 -2.74 12.77
CA VAL A 225 -5.01 -3.18 13.07
C VAL A 225 -5.24 -3.29 14.58
N GLY A 226 -4.20 -3.63 15.36
CA GLY A 226 -4.23 -3.59 16.82
C GLY A 226 -4.42 -2.17 17.36
N ASP A 227 -3.72 -1.19 16.81
CA ASP A 227 -3.87 0.23 17.14
C ASP A 227 -5.30 0.73 16.79
N LEU A 228 -5.83 0.38 15.62
CA LEU A 228 -7.21 0.70 15.25
C LEU A 228 -8.22 0.11 16.23
N ALA A 229 -8.05 -1.16 16.64
CA ALA A 229 -8.93 -1.80 17.61
C ALA A 229 -8.92 -1.07 18.95
N LYS A 230 -7.74 -0.67 19.44
CA LYS A 230 -7.58 0.14 20.66
C LYS A 230 -8.28 1.49 20.54
N ARG A 231 -8.18 2.17 19.41
CA ARG A 231 -8.82 3.48 19.16
C ARG A 231 -10.32 3.42 19.18
N VAL A 232 -10.92 2.34 18.74
CA VAL A 232 -12.37 2.13 18.85
C VAL A 232 -12.78 1.54 20.22
N GLY A 233 -11.88 1.50 21.21
CA GLY A 233 -12.15 1.07 22.55
C GLY A 233 -12.16 -0.46 22.75
N ALA A 234 -11.86 -1.26 21.73
CA ALA A 234 -11.75 -2.71 21.87
C ALA A 234 -10.47 -3.11 22.60
N VAL A 235 -10.51 -4.25 23.30
CA VAL A 235 -9.39 -4.79 24.06
C VAL A 235 -8.79 -5.96 23.29
N ASN A 236 -7.63 -5.76 22.68
CA ASN A 236 -6.89 -6.86 22.07
C ASN A 236 -6.39 -7.80 23.18
N ILE A 237 -6.67 -9.10 23.06
CA ILE A 237 -6.21 -10.08 24.06
C ILE A 237 -4.70 -10.37 23.98
N ILE A 238 -4.04 -9.97 22.90
CA ILE A 238 -2.59 -10.08 22.72
C ILE A 238 -1.95 -8.74 23.12
N GLN A 239 -1.68 -8.61 24.43
CA GLN A 239 -1.05 -7.44 25.03
C GLN A 239 0.38 -7.76 25.45
N ASP A 240 1.24 -6.73 25.55
CA ASP A 240 2.63 -6.85 26.01
C ASP A 240 3.42 -7.95 25.27
N ALA A 241 3.09 -8.19 23.99
CA ALA A 241 3.75 -9.22 23.21
C ALA A 241 5.19 -8.79 22.83
N PRO A 242 6.16 -9.73 22.76
CA PRO A 242 7.53 -9.40 22.42
C PRO A 242 7.71 -8.96 20.95
N ALA A 243 6.70 -9.17 20.12
CA ALA A 243 6.67 -8.79 18.71
C ALA A 243 5.25 -8.45 18.27
N ALA A 244 5.15 -7.59 17.26
CA ALA A 244 3.87 -7.18 16.66
C ALA A 244 3.07 -8.36 16.11
N PHE A 245 3.76 -9.37 15.57
CA PHE A 245 3.19 -10.63 15.09
C PHE A 245 3.82 -11.81 15.82
N SER A 246 3.00 -12.73 16.35
CA SER A 246 3.45 -13.90 17.08
C SER A 246 2.75 -15.17 16.59
N PRO A 247 3.36 -16.37 16.75
CA PRO A 247 2.70 -17.64 16.45
C PRO A 247 1.41 -17.83 17.26
N VAL A 248 0.47 -18.58 16.70
CA VAL A 248 -0.79 -18.93 17.38
C VAL A 248 -0.50 -19.92 18.52
N ASP A 249 -0.82 -19.54 19.75
CA ASP A 249 -0.79 -20.40 20.94
C ASP A 249 -2.22 -20.69 21.40
N MET A 250 -2.72 -21.86 21.04
CA MET A 250 -4.11 -22.25 21.31
C MET A 250 -4.44 -22.39 22.80
N GLU A 251 -3.46 -22.75 23.65
CA GLU A 251 -3.67 -22.86 25.09
C GLU A 251 -3.87 -21.47 25.71
N TYR A 252 -3.01 -20.53 25.35
CA TYR A 252 -3.14 -19.14 25.76
C TYR A 252 -4.46 -18.54 25.28
N LEU A 253 -4.77 -18.66 23.99
CA LEU A 253 -5.99 -18.09 23.40
C LEU A 253 -7.26 -18.66 24.07
N ALA A 254 -7.31 -19.96 24.34
CA ALA A 254 -8.44 -20.59 25.01
C ALA A 254 -8.64 -20.05 26.44
N SER A 255 -7.56 -19.63 27.12
CA SER A 255 -7.66 -19.03 28.48
C SER A 255 -8.25 -17.61 28.42
N CYS A 256 -8.06 -16.88 27.34
CA CYS A 256 -8.53 -15.50 27.15
C CYS A 256 -9.97 -15.42 26.63
N ASN A 257 -10.39 -16.38 25.77
CA ASN A 257 -11.73 -16.53 25.20
C ASN A 257 -12.34 -15.21 24.70
N PRO A 258 -11.80 -14.60 23.62
CA PRO A 258 -12.23 -13.29 23.12
C PRO A 258 -13.68 -13.30 22.64
N GLU A 259 -14.34 -12.13 22.71
CA GLU A 259 -15.71 -11.96 22.19
C GLU A 259 -15.78 -11.94 20.68
N TYR A 260 -14.74 -11.43 20.02
CA TYR A 260 -14.61 -11.39 18.56
C TYR A 260 -13.28 -11.99 18.11
N ILE A 261 -13.29 -12.66 16.97
CA ILE A 261 -12.10 -13.05 16.23
C ILE A 261 -12.14 -12.29 14.90
N LEU A 262 -11.17 -11.41 14.69
CA LEU A 262 -11.02 -10.59 13.50
C LEU A 262 -9.91 -11.18 12.63
N PHE A 263 -10.23 -11.55 11.38
CA PHE A 263 -9.26 -12.11 10.46
C PHE A 263 -8.85 -11.07 9.42
N MET A 264 -7.56 -10.79 9.35
CA MET A 264 -6.94 -9.91 8.36
C MET A 264 -6.16 -10.75 7.36
N ALA A 265 -6.53 -10.69 6.07
CA ALA A 265 -5.81 -11.37 5.01
C ALA A 265 -4.78 -10.45 4.36
N HIS A 266 -3.57 -10.99 4.09
CA HIS A 266 -2.50 -10.29 3.39
C HIS A 266 -2.03 -11.11 2.19
N ALA A 267 -1.52 -10.43 1.15
CA ALA A 267 -1.24 -11.05 -0.15
C ALA A 267 -2.48 -11.86 -0.60
N ASN A 268 -2.57 -12.71 -1.43
CA ASN A 268 -3.69 -13.54 -1.91
C ASN A 268 -4.89 -13.65 -0.91
N PRO A 269 -5.71 -12.60 -0.72
CA PRO A 269 -6.73 -12.57 0.33
C PRO A 269 -7.75 -13.70 0.25
N GLU A 270 -8.12 -14.13 -0.95
CA GLU A 270 -9.07 -15.23 -1.17
C GLU A 270 -8.48 -16.56 -0.70
N GLU A 271 -7.23 -16.86 -1.05
CA GLU A 271 -6.52 -18.06 -0.63
C GLU A 271 -6.35 -18.10 0.90
N SER A 272 -5.93 -16.97 1.49
CA SER A 272 -5.76 -16.85 2.94
C SER A 272 -7.08 -17.06 3.69
N LEU A 273 -8.18 -16.53 3.17
CA LEU A 273 -9.51 -16.69 3.75
C LEU A 273 -10.00 -18.15 3.67
N GLU A 274 -9.78 -18.84 2.54
CA GLU A 274 -10.15 -20.26 2.41
C GLU A 274 -9.29 -21.17 3.31
N ALA A 275 -7.98 -20.86 3.43
CA ALA A 275 -7.10 -21.56 4.37
C ALA A 275 -7.55 -21.35 5.82
N PHE A 276 -7.92 -20.13 6.20
CA PHE A 276 -8.45 -19.80 7.51
C PHE A 276 -9.76 -20.53 7.82
N LYS A 277 -10.70 -20.57 6.88
CA LYS A 277 -11.95 -21.35 7.05
C LYS A 277 -11.66 -22.84 7.23
N THR A 278 -10.72 -23.38 6.45
CA THR A 278 -10.32 -24.80 6.56
C THR A 278 -9.71 -25.08 7.95
N GLU A 279 -8.84 -24.22 8.45
CA GLU A 279 -8.27 -24.33 9.81
C GLU A 279 -9.37 -24.31 10.88
N PHE A 280 -10.32 -23.38 10.79
CA PHE A 280 -11.42 -23.28 11.74
C PHE A 280 -12.38 -24.47 11.70
N GLU A 281 -12.61 -25.08 10.52
CA GLU A 281 -13.46 -26.24 10.38
C GLU A 281 -12.76 -27.54 10.83
N SER A 282 -11.45 -27.66 10.60
CA SER A 282 -10.69 -28.89 10.84
C SER A 282 -10.10 -28.98 12.26
N ASN A 283 -9.83 -27.86 12.91
CA ASN A 283 -9.23 -27.81 14.22
C ASN A 283 -10.32 -27.57 15.30
N GLU A 284 -10.71 -28.65 15.97
CA GLU A 284 -11.77 -28.63 16.99
C GLU A 284 -11.51 -27.64 18.15
N ALA A 285 -10.24 -27.24 18.37
CA ALA A 285 -9.91 -26.29 19.44
C ALA A 285 -10.61 -24.95 19.24
N TRP A 286 -10.76 -24.48 17.99
CA TRP A 286 -11.46 -23.24 17.67
C TRP A 286 -12.96 -23.28 18.02
N GLN A 287 -13.59 -24.46 17.97
CA GLN A 287 -15.02 -24.60 18.25
C GLN A 287 -15.40 -24.33 19.72
N ASN A 288 -14.41 -24.24 20.60
CA ASN A 288 -14.63 -23.98 22.03
C ASN A 288 -14.77 -22.46 22.31
N PHE A 289 -14.33 -21.58 21.43
CA PHE A 289 -14.42 -20.13 21.62
C PHE A 289 -15.85 -19.62 21.54
N ASP A 290 -16.20 -18.68 22.42
CA ASP A 290 -17.51 -18.04 22.40
C ASP A 290 -17.72 -17.20 21.15
N ALA A 291 -16.67 -16.57 20.61
CA ALA A 291 -16.71 -15.89 19.31
C ALA A 291 -17.19 -16.82 18.20
N VAL A 292 -16.74 -18.07 18.15
CA VAL A 292 -17.15 -19.06 17.14
C VAL A 292 -18.60 -19.50 17.35
N LYS A 293 -19.01 -19.77 18.60
CA LYS A 293 -20.37 -20.18 18.94
C LYS A 293 -21.42 -19.10 18.66
N ASN A 294 -21.02 -17.82 18.72
CA ASN A 294 -21.88 -16.66 18.56
C ASN A 294 -21.77 -16.00 17.16
N ASP A 295 -21.16 -16.66 16.19
CA ASP A 295 -20.95 -16.15 14.81
C ASP A 295 -20.16 -14.81 14.74
N LYS A 296 -19.26 -14.59 15.72
CA LYS A 296 -18.42 -13.37 15.82
C LYS A 296 -16.98 -13.58 15.29
N VAL A 297 -16.82 -14.43 14.30
CA VAL A 297 -15.58 -14.59 13.52
C VAL A 297 -15.73 -13.82 12.23
N ILE A 298 -15.03 -12.71 12.12
CA ILE A 298 -15.23 -11.72 11.06
C ILE A 298 -13.98 -11.60 10.19
N ALA A 299 -14.13 -11.84 8.89
CA ALA A 299 -13.09 -11.47 7.92
C ALA A 299 -13.15 -9.96 7.68
N LEU A 300 -12.07 -9.27 8.01
CA LEU A 300 -11.96 -7.83 7.82
C LEU A 300 -11.87 -7.49 6.32
N PRO A 301 -12.55 -6.43 5.85
CA PRO A 301 -12.49 -6.03 4.45
C PRO A 301 -11.07 -5.67 4.02
N THR A 302 -10.60 -6.28 2.94
CA THR A 302 -9.29 -5.95 2.34
C THR A 302 -9.30 -4.51 1.81
N GLY A 303 -8.15 -3.85 1.89
CA GLY A 303 -8.03 -2.43 1.50
C GLY A 303 -8.09 -1.48 2.70
N TYR A 304 -8.91 -1.77 3.71
CA TYR A 304 -8.93 -1.01 4.97
C TYR A 304 -7.93 -1.56 5.99
N PHE A 305 -7.77 -2.86 6.01
CA PHE A 305 -7.00 -3.59 7.03
C PHE A 305 -5.86 -4.36 6.37
N GLY A 306 -4.64 -4.03 6.74
CA GLY A 306 -3.41 -4.61 6.21
C GLY A 306 -2.26 -4.50 7.20
N MET A 307 -1.05 -4.81 6.74
CA MET A 307 0.15 -4.71 7.59
C MET A 307 0.54 -3.26 7.88
N SER A 308 0.21 -2.35 6.97
CA SER A 308 0.52 -0.92 7.08
C SER A 308 -0.73 -0.08 7.02
N ALA A 309 -0.74 1.01 7.77
CA ALA A 309 -1.74 2.06 7.66
C ALA A 309 -1.72 2.69 6.25
N ASN A 310 -2.87 3.11 5.77
CA ASN A 310 -3.05 3.76 4.48
C ASN A 310 -4.11 4.86 4.58
N LEU A 311 -4.37 5.58 3.50
CA LEU A 311 -5.30 6.71 3.50
C LEU A 311 -6.76 6.35 3.83
N GLN A 312 -7.11 5.06 3.88
CA GLN A 312 -8.44 4.60 4.30
C GLN A 312 -8.52 4.31 5.81
N ALA A 313 -7.47 4.64 6.59
CA ALA A 313 -7.40 4.31 8.00
C ALA A 313 -8.54 4.94 8.83
N ALA A 314 -8.98 6.14 8.48
CA ALA A 314 -10.11 6.77 9.14
C ALA A 314 -11.45 6.07 8.82
N ASP A 315 -11.62 5.57 7.60
CA ASP A 315 -12.75 4.72 7.24
C ASP A 315 -12.66 3.34 7.90
N ALA A 316 -11.46 2.80 8.06
CA ALA A 316 -11.21 1.55 8.78
C ALA A 316 -11.67 1.63 10.25
N LEU A 317 -11.47 2.76 10.93
CA LEU A 317 -12.00 2.98 12.27
C LEU A 317 -13.53 2.83 12.28
N TRP A 318 -14.21 3.44 11.31
CA TRP A 318 -15.67 3.35 11.21
C TRP A 318 -16.15 1.93 10.89
N GLN A 319 -15.43 1.19 10.05
CA GLN A 319 -15.70 -0.23 9.80
C GLN A 319 -15.62 -1.07 11.08
N LEU A 320 -14.60 -0.83 11.91
CA LEU A 320 -14.48 -1.52 13.21
C LEU A 320 -15.63 -1.16 14.15
N VAL A 321 -16.03 0.11 14.22
CA VAL A 321 -17.19 0.53 15.02
C VAL A 321 -18.45 -0.20 14.56
N THR A 322 -18.69 -0.28 13.26
CA THR A 322 -19.83 -1.02 12.70
C THR A 322 -19.78 -2.50 13.06
N ILE A 323 -18.62 -3.14 12.94
CA ILE A 323 -18.42 -4.56 13.24
C ILE A 323 -18.63 -4.86 14.74
N LEU A 324 -18.02 -4.05 15.60
CA LEU A 324 -17.93 -4.35 17.03
C LEU A 324 -19.14 -3.87 17.83
N TYR A 325 -19.80 -2.79 17.39
CA TYR A 325 -20.90 -2.16 18.12
C TYR A 325 -22.26 -2.23 17.40
N GLY A 326 -22.28 -2.75 16.16
CA GLY A 326 -23.52 -2.94 15.40
C GLY A 326 -24.19 -1.63 14.97
N THR A 327 -23.43 -0.57 14.80
CA THR A 327 -23.94 0.72 14.32
C THR A 327 -24.09 0.70 12.80
N GLU A 328 -25.23 1.14 12.29
CA GLU A 328 -25.42 1.38 10.86
C GLU A 328 -24.82 2.76 10.50
N GLY A 329 -23.79 2.77 9.63
CA GLY A 329 -23.13 3.99 9.18
C GLY A 329 -23.93 4.78 8.16
#